data_2878e400defba3720a6f75c8730e06c6
#
_entry.id   2878e400defba3720a6f75c8730e06c6
#
_cell.length_a   1.000
_cell.length_b   1.000
_cell.length_c   1.000
_cell.angle_alpha   90.00
_cell.angle_beta   90.00
_cell.angle_gamma   90.00
#
_symmetry.space_group_name_H-M   'P 1'
#
loop_
_entity.id
_entity.type
_entity.pdbx_description
1 polymer ?
#
loop_
_entity_poly.entity_id
_entity_poly.type
_entity_poly.pdbx_seq_one_letter_code
_entity_poly.pdbx_strand_id
1 'polypeptide(L)'
;MDIIYISTPHNTHIQYLRKALAAGKHVLCEKSITLNSEELAEAIKLAEENHVKLAEAMTIFHMPIYRKLSEIVASGKLGPLKVIQMNFGSYKEYDMTNRFFNRNLAGGALLDIGVYALSFVRWFMTSQPTEMVSQVKLAPTGVDEQAGILLTNREGEMATV
;
A
#
# COMPACT_ATOMS: atom_id res chain seq x y z
N MET A 1 20.57 -16.68 10.44
CA MET A 1 19.84 -15.53 9.84
C MET A 1 18.40 -15.63 10.30
N ASP A 2 17.89 -14.60 10.98
CA ASP A 2 16.59 -14.63 11.65
C ASP A 2 15.54 -13.78 10.93
N ILE A 3 15.97 -12.83 10.11
CA ILE A 3 15.13 -11.95 9.32
C ILE A 3 15.57 -11.93 7.86
N ILE A 4 14.59 -11.90 6.94
CA ILE A 4 14.80 -11.78 5.49
C ILE A 4 14.17 -10.47 5.02
N TYR A 5 14.92 -9.69 4.26
CA TYR A 5 14.42 -8.53 3.53
C TYR A 5 14.14 -8.92 2.07
N ILE A 6 12.89 -8.74 1.63
CA ILE A 6 12.46 -9.02 0.26
C ILE A 6 12.34 -7.69 -0.48
N SER A 7 13.18 -7.49 -1.50
CA SER A 7 13.23 -6.29 -2.36
C SER A 7 13.16 -6.64 -3.85
N THR A 8 12.49 -7.71 -4.17
CA THR A 8 12.28 -8.19 -5.54
C THR A 8 11.12 -7.44 -6.21
N PRO A 9 10.85 -7.64 -7.51
CA PRO A 9 9.65 -7.07 -8.14
C PRO A 9 8.34 -7.57 -7.51
N HIS A 10 7.31 -6.72 -7.50
CA HIS A 10 6.02 -6.96 -6.82
C HIS A 10 5.41 -8.34 -7.13
N ASN A 11 5.43 -8.75 -8.41
CA ASN A 11 4.86 -10.02 -8.86
C ASN A 11 5.57 -11.27 -8.31
N THR A 12 6.69 -11.10 -7.63
CA THR A 12 7.48 -12.22 -7.08
C THR A 12 7.42 -12.28 -5.54
N HIS A 13 6.92 -11.25 -4.88
CA HIS A 13 6.94 -11.16 -3.42
C HIS A 13 6.32 -12.40 -2.76
N ILE A 14 5.13 -12.80 -3.18
CA ILE A 14 4.40 -13.92 -2.58
C ILE A 14 5.20 -15.24 -2.61
N GLN A 15 6.00 -15.48 -3.66
CA GLN A 15 6.81 -16.68 -3.78
C GLN A 15 7.91 -16.74 -2.71
N TYR A 16 8.53 -15.58 -2.41
CA TYR A 16 9.57 -15.46 -1.39
C TYR A 16 8.97 -15.39 0.02
N LEU A 17 7.81 -14.75 0.18
CA LEU A 17 7.05 -14.75 1.43
C LEU A 17 6.73 -16.17 1.89
N ARG A 18 6.15 -16.99 1.01
CA ARG A 18 5.85 -18.41 1.30
C ARG A 18 7.08 -19.18 1.79
N LYS A 19 8.21 -19.04 1.08
CA LYS A 19 9.45 -19.74 1.42
C LYS A 19 10.04 -19.28 2.75
N ALA A 20 10.11 -17.98 2.96
CA ALA A 20 10.74 -17.41 4.15
C ALA A 20 9.91 -17.69 5.40
N LEU A 21 8.60 -17.46 5.35
CA LEU A 21 7.70 -17.65 6.47
C LEU A 21 7.59 -19.13 6.86
N ALA A 22 7.46 -20.04 5.88
CA ALA A 22 7.45 -21.49 6.14
C ALA A 22 8.80 -21.99 6.71
N ALA A 23 9.90 -21.31 6.42
CA ALA A 23 11.21 -21.62 7.02
C ALA A 23 11.41 -20.97 8.41
N GLY A 24 10.36 -20.43 9.02
CA GLY A 24 10.41 -19.82 10.36
C GLY A 24 11.24 -18.53 10.41
N LYS A 25 11.28 -17.74 9.33
CA LYS A 25 12.04 -16.49 9.27
C LYS A 25 11.10 -15.28 9.40
N HIS A 26 11.50 -14.28 10.18
CA HIS A 26 10.88 -12.97 10.15
C HIS A 26 11.08 -12.34 8.78
N VAL A 27 10.11 -11.56 8.30
CA VAL A 27 10.19 -10.95 6.97
C VAL A 27 9.86 -9.47 7.04
N LEU A 28 10.72 -8.66 6.39
CA LEU A 28 10.44 -7.31 5.95
C LEU A 28 10.34 -7.36 4.42
N CYS A 29 9.19 -7.02 3.86
CA CYS A 29 8.97 -7.06 2.42
C CYS A 29 8.73 -5.65 1.88
N GLU A 30 9.31 -5.33 0.73
CA GLU A 30 9.03 -4.08 0.02
C GLU A 30 7.54 -3.92 -0.31
N LYS A 31 7.16 -2.69 -0.45
CA LYS A 31 5.80 -2.30 -0.90
C LYS A 31 5.67 -2.54 -2.43
N SER A 32 4.55 -2.90 -2.96
CA SER A 32 3.38 -3.46 -2.30
C SER A 32 3.67 -4.90 -1.91
N ILE A 33 3.36 -5.25 -0.69
CA ILE A 33 3.75 -6.54 -0.11
C ILE A 33 3.19 -7.73 -0.89
N THR A 34 1.95 -7.61 -1.41
CA THR A 34 1.29 -8.62 -2.25
C THR A 34 0.47 -7.92 -3.35
N LEU A 35 -0.01 -8.67 -4.33
CA LEU A 35 -0.81 -8.15 -5.45
C LEU A 35 -2.32 -8.08 -5.14
N ASN A 36 -2.77 -8.82 -4.13
CA ASN A 36 -4.18 -8.92 -3.75
C ASN A 36 -4.32 -9.33 -2.28
N SER A 37 -5.55 -9.25 -1.78
CA SER A 37 -5.91 -9.56 -0.40
C SER A 37 -5.77 -11.04 -0.05
N GLU A 38 -5.97 -11.93 -1.01
CA GLU A 38 -5.87 -13.38 -0.83
C GLU A 38 -4.41 -13.78 -0.55
N GLU A 39 -3.46 -13.26 -1.33
CA GLU A 39 -2.03 -13.47 -1.10
C GLU A 39 -1.59 -12.89 0.25
N LEU A 40 -2.13 -11.72 0.63
CA LEU A 40 -1.83 -11.11 1.93
C LEU A 40 -2.36 -11.97 3.08
N ALA A 41 -3.59 -12.45 2.99
CA ALA A 41 -4.20 -13.31 3.99
C ALA A 41 -3.40 -14.61 4.15
N GLU A 42 -2.95 -15.21 3.06
CA GLU A 42 -2.07 -16.39 3.07
C GLU A 42 -0.75 -16.10 3.79
N ALA A 43 -0.10 -14.98 3.46
CA ALA A 43 1.17 -14.61 4.08
C ALA A 43 1.02 -14.33 5.58
N ILE A 44 -0.05 -13.67 6.00
CA ILE A 44 -0.36 -13.43 7.43
C ILE A 44 -0.54 -14.76 8.14
N LYS A 45 -1.35 -15.66 7.59
CA LYS A 45 -1.59 -16.98 8.16
C LYS A 45 -0.29 -17.78 8.33
N LEU A 46 0.56 -17.80 7.32
CA LEU A 46 1.87 -18.47 7.40
C LEU A 46 2.76 -17.86 8.48
N ALA A 47 2.75 -16.53 8.65
CA ALA A 47 3.50 -15.87 9.70
C ALA A 47 3.01 -16.24 11.09
N GLU A 48 1.70 -16.31 11.30
CA GLU A 48 1.07 -16.71 12.56
C GLU A 48 1.37 -18.17 12.91
N GLU A 49 1.17 -19.09 11.96
CA GLU A 49 1.42 -20.54 12.13
C GLU A 49 2.88 -20.85 12.49
N ASN A 50 3.83 -20.07 11.96
CA ASN A 50 5.26 -20.25 12.22
C ASN A 50 5.80 -19.32 13.32
N HIS A 51 4.93 -18.56 14.02
CA HIS A 51 5.28 -17.63 15.10
C HIS A 51 6.36 -16.61 14.72
N VAL A 52 6.34 -16.12 13.48
CA VAL A 52 7.27 -15.11 12.96
C VAL A 52 6.56 -13.78 12.69
N LYS A 53 7.36 -12.72 12.52
CA LYS A 53 6.85 -11.39 12.19
C LYS A 53 6.92 -11.17 10.68
N LEU A 54 5.83 -10.63 10.14
CA LEU A 54 5.74 -10.12 8.78
C LEU A 54 5.47 -8.63 8.84
N ALA A 55 6.24 -7.85 8.10
CA ALA A 55 6.06 -6.41 7.98
C ALA A 55 6.27 -5.94 6.53
N GLU A 56 5.48 -4.97 6.12
CA GLU A 56 5.67 -4.26 4.86
C GLU A 56 6.60 -3.05 5.08
N ALA A 57 7.52 -2.82 4.15
CA ALA A 57 8.46 -1.70 4.19
C ALA A 57 7.79 -0.39 3.73
N MET A 58 6.67 -0.03 4.34
CA MET A 58 5.95 1.20 4.07
C MET A 58 6.64 2.38 4.76
N THR A 59 7.53 3.05 4.05
CA THR A 59 8.44 4.06 4.60
C THR A 59 7.74 5.24 5.27
N ILE A 60 6.55 5.63 4.77
CA ILE A 60 5.81 6.77 5.34
C ILE A 60 5.52 6.59 6.83
N PHE A 61 5.31 5.37 7.30
CA PHE A 61 5.03 5.08 8.72
C PHE A 61 6.24 5.29 9.64
N HIS A 62 7.43 5.44 9.07
CA HIS A 62 8.68 5.62 9.81
C HIS A 62 9.26 7.04 9.69
N MET A 63 8.65 7.91 8.86
CA MET A 63 9.11 9.28 8.68
C MET A 63 8.71 10.17 9.86
N PRO A 64 9.64 11.00 10.42
CA PRO A 64 9.34 11.87 11.56
C PRO A 64 8.18 12.83 11.31
N ILE A 65 8.03 13.32 10.08
CA ILE A 65 6.94 14.24 9.71
C ILE A 65 5.56 13.62 9.94
N TYR A 66 5.38 12.33 9.63
CA TYR A 66 4.09 11.64 9.83
C TYR A 66 3.76 11.46 11.31
N ARG A 67 4.77 11.19 12.14
CA ARG A 67 4.60 11.17 13.61
C ARG A 67 4.12 12.52 14.11
N LYS A 68 4.74 13.60 13.61
CA LYS A 68 4.37 14.96 14.00
C LYS A 68 2.94 15.32 13.55
N LEU A 69 2.55 14.93 12.35
CA LEU A 69 1.17 15.10 11.88
C LEU A 69 0.17 14.33 12.75
N SER A 70 0.49 13.09 13.12
CA SER A 70 -0.35 12.29 14.02
C SER A 70 -0.52 12.96 15.40
N GLU A 71 0.56 13.51 15.98
CA GLU A 71 0.49 14.28 17.22
C GLU A 71 -0.43 15.51 17.10
N ILE A 72 -0.36 16.24 15.98
CA ILE A 72 -1.20 17.42 15.72
C ILE A 72 -2.68 17.01 15.61
N VAL A 73 -2.96 15.96 14.85
CA VAL A 73 -4.33 15.42 14.71
C VAL A 73 -4.86 14.97 16.08
N ALA A 74 -4.08 14.15 16.80
CA ALA A 74 -4.46 13.63 18.11
C ALA A 74 -4.63 14.71 19.17
N SER A 75 -3.96 15.86 19.03
CA SER A 75 -4.11 16.99 19.95
C SER A 75 -5.49 17.68 19.89
N GLY A 76 -6.30 17.36 18.90
CA GLY A 76 -7.60 17.99 18.69
C GLY A 76 -7.56 19.44 18.15
N LYS A 77 -6.38 20.00 17.91
CA LYS A 77 -6.22 21.39 17.42
C LYS A 77 -6.91 21.64 16.07
N LEU A 78 -7.01 20.61 15.24
CA LEU A 78 -7.67 20.68 13.93
C LEU A 78 -9.18 20.40 14.01
N GLY A 79 -9.69 20.01 15.19
CA GLY A 79 -11.02 19.45 15.30
C GLY A 79 -11.13 18.06 14.65
N PRO A 80 -12.33 17.52 14.51
CA PRO A 80 -12.55 16.24 13.83
C PRO A 80 -12.24 16.39 12.33
N LEU A 81 -11.47 15.47 11.80
CA LEU A 81 -11.18 15.40 10.37
C LEU A 81 -12.47 15.11 9.59
N LYS A 82 -12.70 15.83 8.51
CA LYS A 82 -13.88 15.66 7.65
C LYS A 82 -13.51 15.23 6.24
N VAL A 83 -12.45 15.82 5.71
CA VAL A 83 -11.95 15.52 4.36
C VAL A 83 -10.44 15.39 4.42
N ILE A 84 -9.92 14.31 3.85
CA ILE A 84 -8.49 14.09 3.65
C ILE A 84 -8.24 14.06 2.15
N GLN A 85 -7.31 14.89 1.68
CA GLN A 85 -6.93 14.92 0.27
C GLN A 85 -5.46 14.56 0.13
N MET A 86 -5.16 13.58 -0.71
CA MET A 86 -3.80 13.17 -1.00
C MET A 86 -3.63 12.95 -2.49
N ASN A 87 -2.75 13.71 -3.09
CA ASN A 87 -2.34 13.54 -4.48
C ASN A 87 -0.90 13.07 -4.53
N PHE A 88 -0.64 12.01 -5.27
CA PHE A 88 0.69 11.53 -5.50
C PHE A 88 0.87 11.12 -6.96
N GLY A 89 1.81 11.74 -7.63
CA GLY A 89 2.14 11.48 -9.03
C GLY A 89 3.64 11.45 -9.27
N SER A 90 4.07 10.67 -10.24
CA SER A 90 5.45 10.60 -10.69
C SER A 90 5.48 10.51 -12.20
N TYR A 91 6.21 11.41 -12.84
CA TYR A 91 6.45 11.27 -14.27
C TYR A 91 7.23 9.99 -14.57
N LYS A 92 6.77 9.26 -15.56
CA LYS A 92 7.48 8.12 -16.15
C LYS A 92 7.55 8.31 -17.65
N GLU A 93 8.69 7.98 -18.25
CA GLU A 93 8.76 7.87 -19.70
C GLU A 93 7.70 6.86 -20.19
N TYR A 94 6.93 7.26 -21.20
CA TYR A 94 5.80 6.47 -21.70
C TYR A 94 6.30 5.33 -22.60
N ASP A 95 7.00 4.39 -21.98
CA ASP A 95 7.58 3.21 -22.59
C ASP A 95 6.88 1.95 -22.08
N MET A 96 6.14 1.28 -22.94
CA MET A 96 5.37 0.08 -22.63
C MET A 96 6.25 -1.14 -22.31
N THR A 97 7.54 -1.09 -22.59
CA THR A 97 8.51 -2.14 -22.20
C THR A 97 9.00 -1.97 -20.75
N ASN A 98 8.84 -0.78 -20.19
CA ASN A 98 9.23 -0.49 -18.82
C ASN A 98 8.35 -1.27 -17.83
N ARG A 99 8.95 -1.71 -16.72
CA ARG A 99 8.24 -2.45 -15.65
C ARG A 99 6.99 -1.73 -15.14
N PHE A 100 6.97 -0.41 -15.12
CA PHE A 100 5.84 0.38 -14.64
C PHE A 100 4.58 0.19 -15.51
N PHE A 101 4.76 -0.10 -16.80
CA PHE A 101 3.68 -0.32 -17.75
C PHE A 101 3.50 -1.80 -18.10
N ASN A 102 4.27 -2.72 -17.50
CA ASN A 102 4.22 -4.13 -17.82
C ASN A 102 3.32 -4.90 -16.86
N ARG A 103 2.18 -5.38 -17.35
CA ARG A 103 1.21 -6.13 -16.56
C ARG A 103 1.80 -7.41 -15.95
N ASN A 104 2.70 -8.11 -16.66
CA ASN A 104 3.31 -9.35 -16.19
C ASN A 104 4.30 -9.12 -15.05
N LEU A 105 4.75 -7.88 -14.86
CA LEU A 105 5.63 -7.47 -13.77
C LEU A 105 4.87 -6.74 -12.65
N ALA A 106 3.53 -6.82 -12.65
CA ALA A 106 2.66 -6.10 -11.73
C ALA A 106 2.92 -4.58 -11.78
N GLY A 107 3.00 -4.04 -13.00
CA GLY A 107 3.02 -2.59 -13.22
C GLY A 107 1.69 -1.94 -12.85
N GLY A 108 1.66 -0.63 -12.91
CA GLY A 108 0.50 0.19 -12.58
C GLY A 108 0.80 1.20 -11.49
N ALA A 109 0.13 2.35 -11.56
CA ALA A 109 0.32 3.46 -10.65
C ALA A 109 -0.16 3.13 -9.23
N LEU A 110 -1.25 2.38 -9.08
CA LEU A 110 -1.79 2.01 -7.77
C LEU A 110 -0.80 1.16 -6.96
N LEU A 111 -0.21 0.13 -7.55
CA LEU A 111 0.77 -0.73 -6.89
C LEU A 111 2.13 -0.03 -6.66
N ASP A 112 2.54 0.89 -7.54
CA ASP A 112 3.83 1.56 -7.39
C ASP A 112 3.78 2.75 -6.42
N ILE A 113 2.85 3.67 -6.61
CA ILE A 113 2.77 4.91 -5.82
C ILE A 113 1.43 5.11 -5.10
N GLY A 114 0.33 4.57 -5.62
CA GLY A 114 -1.00 4.71 -5.02
C GLY A 114 -1.07 4.14 -3.61
N VAL A 115 -0.28 3.11 -3.32
CA VAL A 115 -0.19 2.52 -1.97
C VAL A 115 0.23 3.55 -0.92
N TYR A 116 1.10 4.51 -1.26
CA TYR A 116 1.50 5.57 -0.34
C TYR A 116 0.34 6.53 -0.04
N ALA A 117 -0.38 6.94 -1.08
CA ALA A 117 -1.50 7.86 -0.94
C ALA A 117 -2.66 7.20 -0.17
N LEU A 118 -2.99 5.94 -0.49
CA LEU A 118 -3.99 5.16 0.23
C LEU A 118 -3.59 4.91 1.70
N SER A 119 -2.33 4.60 1.95
CA SER A 119 -1.80 4.40 3.30
C SER A 119 -1.83 5.70 4.12
N PHE A 120 -1.52 6.85 3.50
CA PHE A 120 -1.65 8.15 4.16
C PHE A 120 -3.09 8.41 4.58
N VAL A 121 -4.03 8.28 3.67
CA VAL A 121 -5.45 8.47 3.95
C VAL A 121 -5.90 7.52 5.06
N ARG A 122 -5.59 6.25 4.93
CA ARG A 122 -5.97 5.23 5.91
C ARG A 122 -5.39 5.49 7.31
N TRP A 123 -4.19 6.05 7.39
CA TRP A 123 -3.57 6.40 8.67
C TRP A 123 -4.38 7.41 9.47
N PHE A 124 -4.99 8.38 8.79
CA PHE A 124 -5.72 9.46 9.45
C PHE A 124 -7.22 9.24 9.54
N MET A 125 -7.79 8.32 8.79
CA MET A 125 -9.19 7.92 8.95
C MET A 125 -9.40 7.13 10.25
N THR A 126 -10.47 7.44 10.99
CA THR A 126 -10.78 6.78 12.27
C THR A 126 -11.22 5.33 12.12
N SER A 127 -11.78 4.95 10.96
CA SER A 127 -12.16 3.58 10.65
C SER A 127 -11.87 3.23 9.19
N GLN A 128 -12.05 1.95 8.84
CA GLN A 128 -11.93 1.49 7.46
C GLN A 128 -12.97 2.16 6.56
N PRO A 129 -12.61 2.50 5.32
CA PRO A 129 -13.59 2.92 4.33
C PRO A 129 -14.67 1.84 4.12
N THR A 130 -15.91 2.28 4.05
CA THR A 130 -17.09 1.43 3.79
C THR A 130 -17.64 1.61 2.39
N GLU A 131 -17.34 2.76 1.78
CA GLU A 131 -17.75 3.07 0.41
C GLU A 131 -16.54 3.57 -0.38
N MET A 132 -16.49 3.17 -1.65
CA MET A 132 -15.43 3.58 -2.57
C MET A 132 -16.00 3.78 -3.97
N VAL A 133 -15.65 4.93 -4.57
CA VAL A 133 -15.89 5.21 -5.99
C VAL A 133 -14.53 5.50 -6.63
N SER A 134 -14.26 4.90 -7.77
CA SER A 134 -13.00 5.12 -8.47
C SER A 134 -13.19 5.29 -9.97
N GLN A 135 -12.31 6.08 -10.56
CA GLN A 135 -12.14 6.19 -12.01
C GLN A 135 -10.68 5.95 -12.34
N VAL A 136 -10.43 5.10 -13.32
CA VAL A 136 -9.09 4.68 -13.71
C VAL A 136 -8.89 4.89 -15.19
N LYS A 137 -7.74 5.43 -15.57
CA LYS A 137 -7.26 5.42 -16.94
C LYS A 137 -6.22 4.32 -17.09
N LEU A 138 -6.43 3.46 -18.08
CA LEU A 138 -5.51 2.36 -18.39
C LEU A 138 -4.53 2.76 -19.48
N ALA A 139 -3.28 2.31 -19.34
CA ALA A 139 -2.28 2.29 -20.38
C ALA A 139 -2.64 1.22 -21.45
N PRO A 140 -2.02 1.25 -22.65
CA PRO A 140 -2.24 0.24 -23.70
C PRO A 140 -1.97 -1.21 -23.25
N THR A 141 -1.15 -1.40 -22.25
CA THR A 141 -0.82 -2.71 -21.66
C THR A 141 -1.86 -3.21 -20.65
N GLY A 142 -2.87 -2.40 -20.34
CA GLY A 142 -3.94 -2.75 -19.42
C GLY A 142 -3.61 -2.56 -17.94
N VAL A 143 -2.49 -1.91 -17.62
CA VAL A 143 -2.21 -1.44 -16.23
C VAL A 143 -2.79 -0.05 -16.03
N ASP A 144 -3.09 0.31 -14.80
CA ASP A 144 -3.51 1.66 -14.45
C ASP A 144 -2.34 2.65 -14.57
N GLU A 145 -2.56 3.74 -15.31
CA GLU A 145 -1.60 4.86 -15.40
C GLU A 145 -2.04 6.07 -14.57
N GLN A 146 -3.33 6.17 -14.31
CA GLN A 146 -3.94 7.20 -13.47
C GLN A 146 -5.14 6.61 -12.74
N ALA A 147 -5.33 7.01 -11.49
CA ALA A 147 -6.52 6.66 -10.71
C ALA A 147 -6.98 7.87 -9.90
N GLY A 148 -8.29 8.06 -9.82
CA GLY A 148 -8.92 8.95 -8.87
C GLY A 148 -9.86 8.12 -8.00
N ILE A 149 -9.76 8.26 -6.69
CA ILE A 149 -10.51 7.44 -5.74
C ILE A 149 -11.17 8.35 -4.71
N LEU A 150 -12.47 8.15 -4.48
CA LEU A 150 -13.23 8.76 -3.40
C LEU A 150 -13.58 7.66 -2.39
N LEU A 151 -13.27 7.90 -1.13
CA LEU A 151 -13.53 6.99 -0.02
C LEU A 151 -14.43 7.67 1.00
N THR A 152 -15.30 6.89 1.64
CA THR A 152 -16.11 7.33 2.79
C THR A 152 -16.14 6.22 3.84
N ASN A 153 -16.04 6.56 5.11
CA ASN A 153 -16.21 5.62 6.21
C ASN A 153 -17.56 5.83 6.92
N ARG A 154 -17.88 4.95 7.87
CA ARG A 154 -19.15 5.02 8.63
C ARG A 154 -19.26 6.23 9.55
N GLU A 155 -18.16 6.88 9.91
CA GLU A 155 -18.11 8.13 10.69
C GLU A 155 -18.34 9.36 9.82
N GLY A 156 -18.53 9.21 8.52
CA GLY A 156 -18.76 10.28 7.56
C GLY A 156 -17.49 11.07 7.20
N GLU A 157 -16.31 10.52 7.48
CA GLU A 157 -15.06 11.07 6.98
C GLU A 157 -14.91 10.69 5.51
N MET A 158 -14.48 11.64 4.69
CA MET A 158 -14.24 11.45 3.26
C MET A 158 -12.76 11.57 2.95
N ALA A 159 -12.31 10.87 1.92
CA ALA A 159 -10.97 11.05 1.38
C ALA A 159 -10.97 11.01 -0.14
N THR A 160 -10.06 11.78 -0.74
CA THR A 160 -9.76 11.74 -2.18
C THR A 160 -8.30 11.41 -2.38
N VAL A 161 -8.04 10.49 -3.30
CA VAL A 161 -6.71 10.03 -3.71
C VAL A 161 -6.59 10.17 -5.22
#